data_a7f507ec7ece903fd1da241f2de56ccb
#
_entry.id   a7f507ec7ece903fd1da241f2de56ccb
#
_cell.length_a   1.000
_cell.length_b   1.000
_cell.length_c   1.000
_cell.angle_alpha   90.00
_cell.angle_beta   90.00
_cell.angle_gamma   90.00
#
_symmetry.space_group_name_H-M   'P 1'
#
loop_
_entity.id
_entity.type
_entity.pdbx_description
1 polymer ?
#
loop_
_entity_poly.entity_id
_entity_poly.type
_entity_poly.pdbx_seq_one_letter_code
_entity_poly.pdbx_strand_id
1 'polypeptide(L)'
;WNAIYDCLFFCINGDIYNSLTPEQQKVVDEAGQKAVDYERVINRAGDDEIMDRWQNENSVKITKYEDMDIDSFKQAVDGVDEWYQSELESQGYEDAKDLIETFTKEDTSSASKYDVEDRSDLDWPEQTWNFTCSTTETSTWAEGGRKFGELMEKATGGKIKVNVYAADQLTNGNQSEGIQALMNGDPVQISMHSNLIYSAFDPRFNVVSLP
;
A
#
# COMPACT_ATOMS: atom_id res chain seq x y z
N TRP A 1 14.50 13.01 7.06
CA TRP A 1 15.32 11.88 6.61
C TRP A 1 14.50 11.05 5.63
N ASN A 2 14.77 11.18 4.32
CA ASN A 2 14.11 10.42 3.26
C ASN A 2 15.10 9.40 2.63
N ALA A 3 15.97 8.82 3.46
CA ALA A 3 16.99 7.88 2.99
C ALA A 3 16.45 6.45 2.79
N ILE A 4 15.30 6.13 3.41
CA ILE A 4 14.62 4.84 3.23
C ILE A 4 13.18 5.17 2.87
N TYR A 5 12.76 4.68 1.71
CA TYR A 5 11.38 4.75 1.26
C TYR A 5 10.75 3.37 1.42
N ASP A 6 9.80 3.24 2.33
CA ASP A 6 9.04 2.01 2.53
C ASP A 6 7.67 2.18 1.90
N CYS A 7 7.44 1.49 0.80
CA CYS A 7 6.18 1.57 0.09
C CYS A 7 5.20 0.54 0.67
N LEU A 8 3.99 1.00 0.93
CA LEU A 8 2.90 0.12 1.36
C LEU A 8 2.09 -0.32 0.15
N PHE A 9 1.86 -1.62 0.06
CA PHE A 9 0.97 -2.17 -0.94
C PHE A 9 -0.39 -2.50 -0.34
N PHE A 10 -1.43 -1.95 -0.95
CA PHE A 10 -2.82 -2.32 -0.69
C PHE A 10 -3.23 -3.37 -1.71
N CYS A 11 -3.35 -4.62 -1.29
CA CYS A 11 -3.55 -5.76 -2.16
C CYS A 11 -4.88 -6.46 -1.90
N ILE A 12 -5.50 -6.96 -2.97
CA ILE A 12 -6.65 -7.85 -2.92
C ILE A 12 -6.28 -9.21 -3.51
N ASN A 13 -6.88 -10.28 -3.01
CA ASN A 13 -6.72 -11.62 -3.57
C ASN A 13 -7.17 -11.65 -5.04
N GLY A 14 -6.32 -12.22 -5.92
CA GLY A 14 -6.55 -12.22 -7.36
C GLY A 14 -7.78 -13.00 -7.80
N ASP A 15 -8.12 -14.12 -7.16
CA ASP A 15 -9.29 -14.92 -7.54
C ASP A 15 -10.59 -14.18 -7.20
N ILE A 16 -10.62 -13.48 -6.06
CA ILE A 16 -11.76 -12.64 -5.67
C ILE A 16 -11.93 -11.49 -6.66
N TYR A 17 -10.85 -10.76 -6.96
CA TYR A 17 -10.88 -9.66 -7.90
C TYR A 17 -11.33 -10.13 -9.30
N ASN A 18 -10.78 -11.23 -9.80
CA ASN A 18 -11.10 -11.79 -11.11
C ASN A 18 -12.51 -12.40 -11.19
N SER A 19 -13.15 -12.69 -10.06
CA SER A 19 -14.56 -13.13 -10.02
C SER A 19 -15.56 -12.01 -10.27
N LEU A 20 -15.11 -10.75 -10.18
CA LEU A 20 -15.93 -9.56 -10.40
C LEU A 20 -16.01 -9.20 -11.90
N THR A 21 -17.11 -8.58 -12.29
CA THR A 21 -17.22 -8.02 -13.66
C THR A 21 -16.26 -6.84 -13.84
N PRO A 22 -15.90 -6.47 -15.09
CA PRO A 22 -15.04 -5.31 -15.35
C PRO A 22 -15.56 -3.99 -14.76
N GLU A 23 -16.87 -3.82 -14.71
CA GLU A 23 -17.51 -2.66 -14.09
C GLU A 23 -17.35 -2.65 -12.58
N GLN A 24 -17.50 -3.83 -11.94
CA GLN A 24 -17.29 -4.00 -10.50
C GLN A 24 -15.80 -3.82 -10.14
N GLN A 25 -14.88 -4.35 -10.93
CA GLN A 25 -13.43 -4.15 -10.74
C GLN A 25 -13.06 -2.68 -10.71
N LYS A 26 -13.61 -1.86 -11.63
CA LYS A 26 -13.37 -0.41 -11.63
C LYS A 26 -13.82 0.27 -10.34
N VAL A 27 -14.91 -0.17 -9.75
CA VAL A 27 -15.38 0.37 -8.45
C VAL A 27 -14.42 -0.01 -7.33
N VAL A 28 -13.93 -1.26 -7.32
CA VAL A 28 -12.94 -1.73 -6.35
C VAL A 28 -11.64 -0.94 -6.49
N ASP A 29 -11.15 -0.75 -7.72
CA ASP A 29 -9.93 0.02 -8.00
C ASP A 29 -10.07 1.48 -7.54
N GLU A 30 -11.22 2.11 -7.84
CA GLU A 30 -11.48 3.48 -7.40
C GLU A 30 -11.55 3.59 -5.88
N ALA A 31 -12.24 2.67 -5.21
CA ALA A 31 -12.31 2.65 -3.75
C ALA A 31 -10.93 2.42 -3.12
N GLY A 32 -10.14 1.49 -3.68
CA GLY A 32 -8.76 1.22 -3.25
C GLY A 32 -7.87 2.45 -3.37
N GLN A 33 -7.87 3.10 -4.54
CA GLN A 33 -7.09 4.32 -4.77
C GLN A 33 -7.46 5.44 -3.80
N LYS A 34 -8.75 5.68 -3.59
CA LYS A 34 -9.22 6.72 -2.66
C LYS A 34 -8.91 6.41 -1.20
N ALA A 35 -8.91 5.15 -0.81
CA ALA A 35 -8.51 4.73 0.53
C ALA A 35 -7.01 4.94 0.77
N VAL A 36 -6.17 4.63 -0.22
CA VAL A 36 -4.72 4.88 -0.18
C VAL A 36 -4.43 6.40 -0.14
N ASP A 37 -5.11 7.18 -0.95
CA ASP A 37 -4.95 8.64 -0.96
C ASP A 37 -5.35 9.26 0.38
N TYR A 38 -6.42 8.77 1.00
CA TYR A 38 -6.85 9.16 2.34
C TYR A 38 -5.78 8.82 3.38
N GLU A 39 -5.27 7.57 3.36
CA GLU A 39 -4.22 7.13 4.28
C GLU A 39 -2.97 8.00 4.18
N ARG A 40 -2.49 8.30 2.98
CA ARG A 40 -1.34 9.18 2.75
C ARG A 40 -1.49 10.56 3.38
N VAL A 41 -2.70 11.13 3.33
CA VAL A 41 -2.95 12.46 3.91
C VAL A 41 -2.95 12.41 5.44
N ILE A 42 -3.62 11.44 6.05
CA ILE A 42 -3.63 11.32 7.50
C ILE A 42 -2.26 10.94 8.06
N ASN A 43 -1.47 10.15 7.33
CA ASN A 43 -0.11 9.80 7.69
C ASN A 43 0.80 11.05 7.70
N ARG A 44 0.80 11.85 6.64
CA ARG A 44 1.57 13.10 6.57
C ARG A 44 1.19 14.10 7.66
N ALA A 45 -0.10 14.23 7.96
CA ALA A 45 -0.56 15.11 9.04
C ALA A 45 0.00 14.64 10.40
N GLY A 46 0.08 13.34 10.65
CA GLY A 46 0.71 12.76 11.83
C GLY A 46 2.22 13.01 11.89
N ASP A 47 2.92 12.90 10.77
CA ASP A 47 4.36 13.15 10.68
C ASP A 47 4.71 14.60 11.04
N ASP A 48 3.97 15.56 10.52
CA ASP A 48 4.17 16.99 10.82
C ASP A 48 4.00 17.29 12.31
N GLU A 49 2.96 16.72 12.94
CA GLU A 49 2.73 16.87 14.38
C GLU A 49 3.86 16.25 15.21
N ILE A 50 4.33 15.07 14.83
CA ILE A 50 5.43 14.37 15.50
C ILE A 50 6.73 15.15 15.37
N MET A 51 7.07 15.65 14.18
CA MET A 51 8.28 16.46 13.95
C MET A 51 8.25 17.73 14.78
N ASP A 52 7.13 18.44 14.83
CA ASP A 52 6.96 19.66 15.61
C ASP A 52 7.15 19.38 17.10
N ARG A 53 6.56 18.31 17.63
CA ARG A 53 6.72 17.87 19.01
C ARG A 53 8.18 17.49 19.33
N TRP A 54 8.86 16.77 18.45
CA TRP A 54 10.25 16.39 18.64
C TRP A 54 11.19 17.60 18.73
N GLN A 55 10.99 18.61 17.88
CA GLN A 55 11.79 19.84 17.91
C GLN A 55 11.52 20.66 19.17
N ASN A 56 10.25 20.84 19.54
CA ASN A 56 9.84 21.81 20.56
C ASN A 56 9.82 21.19 21.97
N GLU A 57 9.48 19.91 22.13
CA GLU A 57 9.34 19.29 23.43
C GLU A 57 10.51 18.38 23.81
N ASN A 58 11.07 17.67 22.86
CA ASN A 58 12.08 16.64 23.11
C ASN A 58 13.51 17.08 22.75
N SER A 59 13.71 18.31 22.25
CA SER A 59 15.00 18.87 21.85
C SER A 59 15.75 18.00 20.81
N VAL A 60 15.04 17.31 19.94
CA VAL A 60 15.62 16.51 18.87
C VAL A 60 16.05 17.44 17.75
N LYS A 61 17.32 17.33 17.32
CA LYS A 61 17.80 18.05 16.16
C LYS A 61 17.35 17.35 14.89
N ILE A 62 16.50 18.00 14.10
CA ILE A 62 16.08 17.52 12.78
C ILE A 62 16.95 18.23 11.72
N THR A 63 17.62 17.44 10.88
CA THR A 63 18.33 17.93 9.70
C THR A 63 17.37 17.84 8.51
N LYS A 64 17.08 18.95 7.86
CA LYS A 64 16.18 18.99 6.71
C LYS A 64 16.88 18.48 5.45
N TYR A 65 16.09 18.04 4.47
CA TYR A 65 16.60 17.52 3.20
C TYR A 65 17.54 18.49 2.48
N GLU A 66 17.19 19.77 2.45
CA GLU A 66 18.00 20.83 1.83
C GLU A 66 19.37 21.08 2.50
N ASP A 67 19.53 20.60 3.75
CA ASP A 67 20.77 20.73 4.52
C ASP A 67 21.65 19.46 4.44
N MET A 68 21.24 18.46 3.67
CA MET A 68 21.97 17.19 3.51
C MET A 68 22.81 17.20 2.23
N ASP A 69 23.94 16.49 2.24
CA ASP A 69 24.76 16.23 1.05
C ASP A 69 24.14 15.12 0.20
N ILE A 70 23.05 15.47 -0.51
CA ILE A 70 22.27 14.52 -1.32
C ILE A 70 23.10 13.97 -2.48
N ASP A 71 24.00 14.75 -3.05
CA ASP A 71 24.81 14.32 -4.19
C ASP A 71 25.74 13.15 -3.82
N SER A 72 26.29 13.14 -2.60
CA SER A 72 27.10 12.01 -2.14
C SER A 72 26.27 10.73 -1.97
N PHE A 73 25.01 10.83 -1.55
CA PHE A 73 24.11 9.69 -1.47
C PHE A 73 23.77 9.16 -2.87
N LYS A 74 23.43 10.03 -3.82
CA LYS A 74 23.12 9.64 -5.21
C LYS A 74 24.31 8.93 -5.86
N GLN A 75 25.53 9.43 -5.65
CA GLN A 75 26.75 8.78 -6.18
C GLN A 75 26.98 7.39 -5.57
N ALA A 76 26.62 7.20 -4.30
CA ALA A 76 26.82 5.91 -3.62
C ALA A 76 25.87 4.80 -4.14
N VAL A 77 24.77 5.17 -4.79
CA VAL A 77 23.75 4.24 -5.32
C VAL A 77 23.69 4.21 -6.85
N ASP A 78 24.66 4.88 -7.52
CA ASP A 78 24.73 4.90 -8.97
C ASP A 78 24.88 3.47 -9.54
N GLY A 79 24.08 3.13 -10.54
CA GLY A 79 24.05 1.81 -11.17
C GLY A 79 23.27 0.71 -10.43
N VAL A 80 22.59 1.05 -9.32
CA VAL A 80 21.74 0.07 -8.59
C VAL A 80 20.54 -0.36 -9.45
N ASP A 81 19.96 0.56 -10.21
CA ASP A 81 18.79 0.27 -11.07
C ASP A 81 19.14 -0.75 -12.16
N GLU A 82 20.28 -0.57 -12.85
CA GLU A 82 20.75 -1.48 -13.89
C GLU A 82 21.13 -2.85 -13.31
N TRP A 83 21.75 -2.85 -12.12
CA TRP A 83 22.03 -4.10 -11.42
C TRP A 83 20.74 -4.84 -11.09
N TYR A 84 19.73 -4.15 -10.54
CA TYR A 84 18.47 -4.76 -10.16
C TYR A 84 17.69 -5.28 -11.37
N GLN A 85 17.66 -4.51 -12.47
CA GLN A 85 17.09 -4.97 -13.73
C GLN A 85 17.74 -6.29 -14.19
N SER A 86 19.07 -6.33 -14.21
CA SER A 86 19.82 -7.52 -14.62
C SER A 86 19.54 -8.72 -13.72
N GLU A 87 19.38 -8.49 -12.42
CA GLU A 87 19.06 -9.55 -11.46
C GLU A 87 17.66 -10.13 -11.71
N LEU A 88 16.64 -9.28 -11.91
CA LEU A 88 15.29 -9.73 -12.25
C LEU A 88 15.23 -10.48 -13.58
N GLU A 89 15.90 -9.98 -14.62
CA GLU A 89 15.99 -10.66 -15.93
C GLU A 89 16.65 -12.04 -15.80
N SER A 90 17.68 -12.17 -14.95
CA SER A 90 18.35 -13.46 -14.69
C SER A 90 17.42 -14.48 -14.03
N GLN A 91 16.43 -14.03 -13.29
CA GLN A 91 15.39 -14.84 -12.64
C GLN A 91 14.19 -15.10 -13.56
N GLY A 92 14.21 -14.60 -14.80
CA GLY A 92 13.20 -14.85 -15.82
C GLY A 92 12.04 -13.84 -15.87
N TYR A 93 12.18 -12.68 -15.23
CA TYR A 93 11.19 -11.59 -15.30
C TYR A 93 11.47 -10.72 -16.53
N GLU A 94 10.80 -11.02 -17.66
CA GLU A 94 10.99 -10.31 -18.94
C GLU A 94 10.49 -8.85 -18.91
N ASP A 95 9.62 -8.52 -17.97
CA ASP A 95 9.02 -7.19 -17.76
C ASP A 95 9.80 -6.28 -16.78
N ALA A 96 11.00 -6.70 -16.35
CA ALA A 96 11.79 -5.99 -15.34
C ALA A 96 12.05 -4.52 -15.68
N LYS A 97 12.40 -4.23 -16.95
CA LYS A 97 12.64 -2.86 -17.41
C LYS A 97 11.38 -2.00 -17.33
N ASP A 98 10.25 -2.49 -17.85
CA ASP A 98 8.99 -1.74 -17.84
C ASP A 98 8.49 -1.50 -16.41
N LEU A 99 8.73 -2.45 -15.52
CA LEU A 99 8.42 -2.35 -14.09
C LEU A 99 9.20 -1.19 -13.45
N ILE A 100 10.52 -1.14 -13.62
CA ILE A 100 11.37 -0.08 -13.07
C ILE A 100 10.98 1.29 -13.64
N GLU A 101 10.82 1.40 -14.97
CA GLU A 101 10.41 2.66 -15.61
C GLU A 101 9.03 3.14 -15.14
N THR A 102 8.13 2.24 -14.76
CA THR A 102 6.80 2.60 -14.27
C THR A 102 6.88 3.18 -12.86
N PHE A 103 7.67 2.58 -11.97
CA PHE A 103 7.78 3.02 -10.58
C PHE A 103 8.71 4.22 -10.37
N THR A 104 9.61 4.51 -11.29
CA THR A 104 10.48 5.70 -11.25
C THR A 104 9.81 6.97 -11.80
N LYS A 105 8.61 6.85 -12.41
CA LYS A 105 7.86 8.02 -12.87
C LYS A 105 7.24 8.75 -11.69
N GLU A 106 7.37 10.09 -11.68
CA GLU A 106 6.68 10.92 -10.70
C GLU A 106 5.16 10.78 -10.83
N ASP A 107 4.51 10.37 -9.74
CA ASP A 107 3.05 10.44 -9.62
C ASP A 107 2.65 11.85 -9.19
N THR A 108 2.08 12.61 -10.13
CA THR A 108 1.56 13.97 -9.89
C THR A 108 0.06 13.97 -9.58
N SER A 109 -0.57 12.81 -9.40
CA SER A 109 -1.99 12.74 -9.10
C SER A 109 -2.29 13.38 -7.73
N SER A 110 -3.15 14.40 -7.74
CA SER A 110 -3.65 15.00 -6.49
C SER A 110 -4.94 14.29 -6.05
N ALA A 111 -4.95 13.78 -4.84
CA ALA A 111 -6.13 13.19 -4.23
C ALA A 111 -7.27 14.22 -4.12
N SER A 112 -8.28 14.10 -4.97
CA SER A 112 -9.50 14.87 -4.85
C SER A 112 -10.63 13.97 -4.36
N LYS A 113 -11.27 14.34 -3.25
CA LYS A 113 -12.45 13.70 -2.64
C LYS A 113 -12.30 12.17 -2.43
N TYR A 114 -12.18 11.80 -1.17
CA TYR A 114 -12.16 10.40 -0.72
C TYR A 114 -13.58 9.82 -0.69
N ASP A 115 -14.25 9.80 -1.84
CA ASP A 115 -15.62 9.33 -1.97
C ASP A 115 -15.83 8.61 -3.32
N VAL A 116 -16.76 7.66 -3.37
CA VAL A 116 -17.14 6.89 -4.54
C VAL A 116 -18.61 7.10 -4.87
N GLU A 117 -18.98 6.88 -6.12
CA GLU A 117 -20.37 6.84 -6.54
C GLU A 117 -21.08 5.60 -6.00
N ASP A 118 -22.39 5.73 -5.72
CA ASP A 118 -23.24 4.57 -5.46
C ASP A 118 -23.41 3.78 -6.76
N ARG A 119 -23.01 2.53 -6.72
CA ARG A 119 -23.11 1.56 -7.83
C ARG A 119 -23.82 0.28 -7.37
N SER A 120 -24.79 0.44 -6.47
CA SER A 120 -25.66 -0.63 -6.03
C SER A 120 -26.57 -1.18 -7.13
N ASP A 121 -26.60 -0.48 -8.28
CA ASP A 121 -27.23 -0.91 -9.55
C ASP A 121 -26.57 -2.14 -10.18
N LEU A 122 -25.28 -2.39 -9.87
CA LEU A 122 -24.56 -3.58 -10.31
C LEU A 122 -24.97 -4.82 -9.51
N ASP A 123 -24.90 -5.98 -10.14
CA ASP A 123 -25.24 -7.27 -9.50
C ASP A 123 -24.10 -7.77 -8.58
N TRP A 124 -23.93 -7.10 -7.46
CA TRP A 124 -22.89 -7.43 -6.47
C TRP A 124 -23.24 -8.72 -5.73
N PRO A 125 -22.25 -9.62 -5.52
CA PRO A 125 -22.41 -10.72 -4.59
C PRO A 125 -22.47 -10.19 -3.14
N GLU A 126 -23.24 -10.86 -2.27
CA GLU A 126 -23.17 -10.60 -0.83
C GLU A 126 -21.93 -11.29 -0.25
N GLN A 127 -20.91 -10.48 0.12
CA GLN A 127 -19.64 -10.98 0.62
C GLN A 127 -19.14 -10.13 1.79
N THR A 128 -18.36 -10.77 2.64
CA THR A 128 -17.57 -10.09 3.68
C THR A 128 -16.10 -10.37 3.41
N TRP A 129 -15.32 -9.32 3.22
CA TRP A 129 -13.87 -9.39 3.03
C TRP A 129 -13.16 -9.04 4.32
N ASN A 130 -12.12 -9.77 4.65
CA ASN A 130 -11.27 -9.49 5.79
C ASN A 130 -10.00 -8.80 5.30
N PHE A 131 -9.77 -7.61 5.84
CA PHE A 131 -8.56 -6.83 5.64
C PHE A 131 -7.61 -7.08 6.81
N THR A 132 -6.30 -7.24 6.53
CA THR A 132 -5.26 -7.29 7.55
C THR A 132 -4.14 -6.28 7.31
N CYS A 133 -3.51 -5.82 8.38
CA CYS A 133 -2.28 -5.05 8.35
C CYS A 133 -1.44 -5.38 9.59
N SER A 134 -0.12 -5.17 9.52
CA SER A 134 0.80 -5.51 10.60
C SER A 134 0.85 -4.50 11.76
N THR A 135 0.22 -3.34 11.58
CA THR A 135 0.21 -2.26 12.57
C THR A 135 -1.02 -2.30 13.47
N THR A 136 -1.03 -1.49 14.53
CA THR A 136 -2.10 -1.48 15.53
C THR A 136 -3.42 -0.92 15.00
N GLU A 137 -4.51 -1.16 15.74
CA GLU A 137 -5.86 -0.66 15.44
C GLU A 137 -5.96 0.87 15.22
N THR A 138 -5.09 1.64 15.85
CA THR A 138 -5.08 3.10 15.77
C THR A 138 -4.11 3.64 14.71
N SER A 139 -3.52 2.77 13.91
CA SER A 139 -2.60 3.16 12.84
C SER A 139 -3.32 3.73 11.63
N THR A 140 -2.61 4.54 10.85
CA THR A 140 -3.11 5.04 9.56
C THR A 140 -3.40 3.91 8.57
N TRP A 141 -2.68 2.78 8.67
CA TRP A 141 -2.91 1.60 7.83
C TRP A 141 -4.28 0.95 8.11
N ALA A 142 -4.62 0.79 9.40
CA ALA A 142 -5.94 0.28 9.78
C ALA A 142 -7.05 1.27 9.40
N GLU A 143 -6.80 2.59 9.48
CA GLU A 143 -7.73 3.62 8.99
C GLU A 143 -7.92 3.55 7.48
N GLY A 144 -6.86 3.30 6.70
CA GLY A 144 -6.96 3.06 5.26
C GLY A 144 -7.86 1.87 4.93
N GLY A 145 -7.71 0.76 5.67
CA GLY A 145 -8.58 -0.41 5.55
C GLY A 145 -10.05 -0.11 5.90
N ARG A 146 -10.29 0.65 6.97
CA ARG A 146 -11.65 1.10 7.35
C ARG A 146 -12.26 2.01 6.28
N LYS A 147 -11.45 2.94 5.75
CA LYS A 147 -11.91 3.83 4.67
C LYS A 147 -12.29 3.05 3.41
N PHE A 148 -11.49 2.06 3.02
CA PHE A 148 -11.86 1.18 1.92
C PHE A 148 -13.20 0.46 2.18
N GLY A 149 -13.39 -0.07 3.39
CA GLY A 149 -14.64 -0.71 3.80
C GLY A 149 -15.84 0.21 3.69
N GLU A 150 -15.73 1.44 4.20
CA GLU A 150 -16.76 2.48 4.07
C GLU A 150 -17.13 2.76 2.60
N LEU A 151 -16.11 2.91 1.74
CA LEU A 151 -16.31 3.19 0.33
C LEU A 151 -16.97 2.02 -0.39
N MET A 152 -16.56 0.77 -0.10
CA MET A 152 -17.16 -0.43 -0.67
C MET A 152 -18.60 -0.64 -0.19
N GLU A 153 -18.88 -0.42 1.10
CA GLU A 153 -20.25 -0.52 1.63
C GLU A 153 -21.16 0.49 0.94
N LYS A 154 -20.70 1.75 0.77
CA LYS A 154 -21.43 2.79 0.04
C LYS A 154 -21.66 2.40 -1.42
N ALA A 155 -20.60 2.04 -2.14
CA ALA A 155 -20.66 1.77 -3.58
C ALA A 155 -21.55 0.56 -3.91
N THR A 156 -21.61 -0.43 -3.03
CA THR A 156 -22.33 -1.69 -3.27
C THR A 156 -23.71 -1.77 -2.61
N GLY A 157 -24.17 -0.69 -1.96
CA GLY A 157 -25.40 -0.70 -1.17
C GLY A 157 -25.33 -1.69 0.00
N GLY A 158 -24.15 -1.89 0.59
CA GLY A 158 -23.92 -2.77 1.75
C GLY A 158 -23.76 -4.24 1.42
N LYS A 159 -23.68 -4.63 0.15
CA LYS A 159 -23.50 -6.03 -0.25
C LYS A 159 -22.06 -6.52 -0.03
N ILE A 160 -21.06 -5.65 -0.20
CA ILE A 160 -19.69 -5.95 0.18
C ILE A 160 -19.38 -5.24 1.50
N LYS A 161 -18.98 -6.01 2.51
CA LYS A 161 -18.54 -5.52 3.82
C LYS A 161 -17.07 -5.86 4.02
N VAL A 162 -16.35 -4.99 4.72
CA VAL A 162 -14.95 -5.20 5.04
C VAL A 162 -14.75 -5.17 6.54
N ASN A 163 -14.24 -6.27 7.09
CA ASN A 163 -13.78 -6.34 8.48
C ASN A 163 -12.29 -6.03 8.54
N VAL A 164 -11.87 -5.16 9.44
CA VAL A 164 -10.46 -4.80 9.62
C VAL A 164 -9.89 -5.55 10.83
N TYR A 165 -8.81 -6.28 10.61
CA TYR A 165 -8.05 -7.04 11.60
C TYR A 165 -6.61 -6.52 11.64
N ALA A 166 -6.35 -5.59 12.54
CA ALA A 166 -5.02 -5.00 12.73
C ALA A 166 -4.05 -5.98 13.40
N ALA A 167 -2.75 -5.66 13.36
CA ALA A 167 -1.68 -6.46 13.97
C ALA A 167 -1.68 -7.94 13.54
N ASP A 168 -2.08 -8.22 12.30
CA ASP A 168 -2.18 -9.58 11.73
C ASP A 168 -2.91 -10.57 12.65
N GLN A 169 -4.00 -10.12 13.28
CA GLN A 169 -4.77 -10.92 14.25
C GLN A 169 -5.24 -12.26 13.68
N LEU A 170 -5.57 -12.33 12.39
CA LEU A 170 -6.03 -13.55 11.74
C LEU A 170 -4.92 -14.61 11.60
N THR A 171 -3.66 -14.20 11.75
CA THR A 171 -2.47 -15.07 11.65
C THR A 171 -1.55 -14.94 12.88
N ASN A 172 -2.15 -14.67 14.04
CA ASN A 172 -1.45 -14.57 15.33
C ASN A 172 -0.25 -13.62 15.34
N GLY A 173 -0.30 -12.53 14.57
CA GLY A 173 0.75 -11.53 14.45
C GLY A 173 1.87 -11.91 13.46
N ASN A 174 1.70 -12.98 12.68
CA ASN A 174 2.68 -13.42 11.69
C ASN A 174 2.37 -12.81 10.32
N GLN A 175 3.17 -11.80 9.92
CA GLN A 175 3.01 -11.07 8.67
C GLN A 175 3.13 -11.98 7.43
N SER A 176 4.10 -12.90 7.42
CA SER A 176 4.30 -13.81 6.29
C SER A 176 3.12 -14.76 6.12
N GLU A 177 2.54 -15.25 7.23
CA GLU A 177 1.30 -16.02 7.18
C GLU A 177 0.11 -15.17 6.71
N GLY A 178 0.09 -13.87 7.04
CA GLY A 178 -0.89 -12.90 6.55
C GLY A 178 -0.87 -12.78 5.02
N ILE A 179 0.31 -12.65 4.42
CA ILE A 179 0.48 -12.63 2.96
C ILE A 179 0.09 -13.98 2.34
N GLN A 180 0.49 -15.10 2.96
CA GLN A 180 0.09 -16.42 2.48
C GLN A 180 -1.43 -16.63 2.53
N ALA A 181 -2.09 -16.14 3.58
CA ALA A 181 -3.55 -16.16 3.71
C ALA A 181 -4.23 -15.28 2.63
N LEU A 182 -3.65 -14.10 2.31
CA LEU A 182 -4.10 -13.28 1.20
C LEU A 182 -3.99 -14.01 -0.14
N MET A 183 -2.85 -14.66 -0.41
CA MET A 183 -2.65 -15.42 -1.65
C MET A 183 -3.67 -16.57 -1.77
N ASN A 184 -4.03 -17.21 -0.67
CA ASN A 184 -5.04 -18.28 -0.62
C ASN A 184 -6.48 -17.75 -0.65
N GLY A 185 -6.72 -16.46 -0.36
CA GLY A 185 -8.04 -15.85 -0.27
C GLY A 185 -8.84 -16.21 0.99
N ASP A 186 -8.23 -16.89 1.96
CA ASP A 186 -8.86 -17.31 3.22
C ASP A 186 -7.79 -17.45 4.33
N PRO A 187 -8.01 -16.91 5.53
CA PRO A 187 -9.12 -16.03 5.94
C PRO A 187 -8.96 -14.55 5.54
N VAL A 188 -7.91 -14.17 4.78
CA VAL A 188 -7.61 -12.80 4.38
C VAL A 188 -7.92 -12.60 2.89
N GLN A 189 -8.69 -11.56 2.57
CA GLN A 189 -9.02 -11.18 1.19
C GLN A 189 -8.31 -9.92 0.76
N ILE A 190 -7.95 -9.04 1.71
CA ILE A 190 -7.29 -7.76 1.46
C ILE A 190 -6.19 -7.56 2.48
N SER A 191 -5.07 -6.97 2.08
CA SER A 191 -4.02 -6.62 3.02
C SER A 191 -3.32 -5.31 2.69
N MET A 192 -2.73 -4.68 3.72
CA MET A 192 -1.81 -3.57 3.59
C MET A 192 -0.54 -3.88 4.38
N HIS A 193 0.56 -4.11 3.66
CA HIS A 193 1.85 -4.42 4.25
C HIS A 193 2.98 -3.69 3.51
N SER A 194 4.15 -3.65 4.13
CA SER A 194 5.39 -3.16 3.53
C SER A 194 5.80 -4.01 2.33
N ASN A 195 6.37 -3.38 1.30
CA ASN A 195 6.97 -4.06 0.16
C ASN A 195 8.03 -5.11 0.60
N LEU A 196 8.70 -4.88 1.71
CA LEU A 196 9.71 -5.80 2.24
C LEU A 196 9.14 -7.18 2.59
N ILE A 197 7.88 -7.25 3.02
CA ILE A 197 7.24 -8.53 3.32
C ILE A 197 6.84 -9.24 2.03
N TYR A 198 6.27 -8.51 1.07
CA TYR A 198 5.90 -9.08 -0.23
C TYR A 198 7.11 -9.55 -1.03
N SER A 199 8.26 -8.87 -0.91
CA SER A 199 9.49 -9.24 -1.63
C SER A 199 10.04 -10.62 -1.25
N ALA A 200 9.66 -11.17 -0.10
CA ALA A 200 9.97 -12.55 0.28
C ALA A 200 9.21 -13.58 -0.58
N PHE A 201 8.12 -13.20 -1.22
CA PHE A 201 7.31 -14.03 -2.12
C PHE A 201 7.59 -13.75 -3.59
N ASP A 202 7.83 -12.47 -3.93
CA ASP A 202 8.17 -12.05 -5.29
C ASP A 202 9.19 -10.89 -5.25
N PRO A 203 10.41 -11.09 -5.79
CA PRO A 203 11.47 -10.08 -5.73
C PRO A 203 11.13 -8.78 -6.48
N ARG A 204 10.14 -8.77 -7.38
CA ARG A 204 9.69 -7.57 -8.09
C ARG A 204 9.19 -6.48 -7.16
N PHE A 205 8.70 -6.84 -5.96
CA PHE A 205 8.28 -5.86 -4.96
C PHE A 205 9.42 -4.99 -4.41
N ASN A 206 10.70 -5.35 -4.66
CA ASN A 206 11.83 -4.50 -4.29
C ASN A 206 12.02 -3.29 -5.22
N VAL A 207 11.34 -3.21 -6.37
CA VAL A 207 11.44 -2.08 -7.31
C VAL A 207 11.18 -0.73 -6.64
N VAL A 208 10.27 -0.68 -5.67
CA VAL A 208 9.92 0.56 -4.94
C VAL A 208 10.96 1.00 -3.91
N SER A 209 11.96 0.16 -3.65
CA SER A 209 13.08 0.46 -2.75
C SER A 209 14.34 0.90 -3.51
N LEU A 210 14.25 1.06 -4.83
CA LEU A 210 15.34 1.60 -5.65
C LEU A 210 15.58 3.07 -5.27
N PRO A 211 16.83 3.53 -5.35
CA PRO A 211 17.28 4.84 -4.92
C PRO A 211 16.78 5.99 -5.80
#